data_21e9f57a55ac85f6e12c12aa3fa0d8dc
#
_entry.id   21e9f57a55ac85f6e12c12aa3fa0d8dc
#
_cell.length_a   1.000
_cell.length_b   1.000
_cell.length_c   1.000
_cell.angle_alpha   90.00
_cell.angle_beta   90.00
_cell.angle_gamma   90.00
#
_symmetry.space_group_name_H-M   'P 1'
#
loop_
_entity.id
_entity.type
_entity.pdbx_description
1 polymer ?
#
loop_
_entity_poly.entity_id
_entity_poly.type
_entity_poly.pdbx_seq_one_letter_code
_entity_poly.pdbx_strand_id
1 'polypeptide(L)'
;DGYIFVIQNLRGRFKSEGDFKLTSQANLADSTSTSETTDAYDSIDWLLKNIPDNNGKVGMYGVSYDGLTTAMALLHPHPALKAISEQATPVDQWMNDDMHRFGALRESYAFEYTVYEQADKNANTHFAFDAYDSYSWYLNLGPLSNINAKYLHGTLPFWNDIVAHPDYDDFWKKEAWVNQLHASTVPNLNVAGFWDQEDPWGPWQVFRHAAQSDPDHTNFMVAGPWYHGGWHAPK
;
A
#
# COMPACT_ATOMS: atom_id res chain seq x y z
N ASP A 1 5.17 -14.03 -24.62
CA ASP A 1 6.26 -14.34 -23.68
C ASP A 1 5.99 -15.56 -22.78
N GLY A 2 4.83 -16.23 -22.95
CA GLY A 2 4.52 -17.45 -22.19
C GLY A 2 3.96 -17.21 -20.78
N TYR A 3 3.58 -15.98 -20.42
CA TYR A 3 2.92 -15.65 -19.17
C TYR A 3 1.46 -15.25 -19.40
N ILE A 4 0.62 -15.60 -18.44
CA ILE A 4 -0.74 -15.08 -18.32
C ILE A 4 -0.68 -13.88 -17.38
N PHE A 5 -1.03 -12.69 -17.86
CA PHE A 5 -1.07 -11.47 -17.03
C PHE A 5 -2.48 -11.26 -16.51
N VAL A 6 -2.58 -10.99 -15.21
CA VAL A 6 -3.83 -10.68 -14.53
C VAL A 6 -3.68 -9.34 -13.83
N ILE A 7 -4.64 -8.45 -14.03
CA ILE A 7 -4.73 -7.17 -13.35
C ILE A 7 -6.03 -7.18 -12.57
N GLN A 8 -5.96 -6.87 -11.29
CA GLN A 8 -7.08 -6.91 -10.35
C GLN A 8 -7.31 -5.52 -9.75
N ASN A 9 -8.58 -5.11 -9.67
CA ASN A 9 -8.95 -3.97 -8.86
C ASN A 9 -9.01 -4.36 -7.38
N LEU A 10 -8.65 -3.42 -6.52
CA LEU A 10 -8.76 -3.59 -5.07
C LEU A 10 -10.22 -3.80 -4.63
N ARG A 11 -10.40 -4.47 -3.50
CA ARG A 11 -11.69 -4.61 -2.82
C ARG A 11 -12.38 -3.26 -2.68
N GLY A 12 -13.65 -3.19 -3.07
CA GLY A 12 -14.45 -1.98 -2.97
C GLY A 12 -14.11 -0.86 -3.96
N ARG A 13 -13.15 -1.07 -4.88
CA ARG A 13 -12.80 -0.09 -5.92
C ARG A 13 -13.28 -0.55 -7.29
N PHE A 14 -13.70 0.42 -8.11
CA PHE A 14 -14.20 0.20 -9.47
C PHE A 14 -15.31 -0.87 -9.50
N LYS A 15 -15.08 -1.98 -10.20
CA LYS A 15 -16.04 -3.09 -10.34
C LYS A 15 -15.89 -4.16 -9.25
N SER A 16 -14.91 -4.05 -8.36
CA SER A 16 -14.77 -4.98 -7.26
C SER A 16 -15.82 -4.75 -6.18
N GLU A 17 -16.28 -5.83 -5.59
CA GLU A 17 -17.24 -5.82 -4.49
C GLU A 17 -16.56 -5.53 -3.15
N GLY A 18 -17.36 -5.33 -2.11
CA GLY A 18 -16.92 -5.06 -0.75
C GLY A 18 -16.63 -3.58 -0.49
N ASP A 19 -16.05 -3.32 0.67
CA ASP A 19 -15.74 -1.98 1.14
C ASP A 19 -14.23 -1.73 1.03
N PHE A 20 -13.87 -0.62 0.39
CA PHE A 20 -12.48 -0.17 0.29
C PHE A 20 -12.04 0.50 1.59
N LYS A 21 -10.90 0.05 2.09
CA LYS A 21 -10.16 0.72 3.16
C LYS A 21 -8.79 1.06 2.62
N LEU A 22 -8.38 2.32 2.75
CA LEU A 22 -7.09 2.77 2.23
C LEU A 22 -5.92 2.09 2.95
N THR A 23 -6.10 1.83 4.24
CA THR A 23 -5.20 0.99 5.01
C THR A 23 -6.00 -0.15 5.63
N SER A 24 -5.60 -1.37 5.40
CA SER A 24 -6.25 -2.52 6.01
C SER A 24 -5.32 -3.17 7.03
N GLN A 25 -5.83 -3.27 8.25
CA GLN A 25 -5.09 -3.91 9.32
C GLN A 25 -5.10 -5.43 9.10
N ALA A 26 -3.95 -5.99 8.76
CA ALA A 26 -3.82 -7.44 8.68
C ALA A 26 -3.99 -8.04 10.08
N ASN A 27 -4.96 -8.94 10.24
CA ASN A 27 -5.16 -9.69 11.46
C ASN A 27 -5.05 -11.19 11.17
N LEU A 28 -3.83 -11.71 11.21
CA LEU A 28 -3.54 -13.10 10.89
C LEU A 28 -4.12 -14.08 11.92
N ALA A 29 -4.50 -13.60 13.11
CA ALA A 29 -5.11 -14.44 14.15
C ALA A 29 -6.61 -14.66 13.92
N ASP A 30 -7.26 -13.85 13.10
CA ASP A 30 -8.67 -13.92 12.79
C ASP A 30 -8.89 -14.40 11.35
N SER A 31 -9.28 -15.66 11.21
CA SER A 31 -9.54 -16.27 9.89
C SER A 31 -10.73 -15.66 9.13
N THR A 32 -11.51 -14.79 9.77
CA THR A 32 -12.62 -14.05 9.14
C THR A 32 -12.22 -12.63 8.74
N SER A 33 -11.03 -12.19 9.14
CA SER A 33 -10.50 -10.87 8.79
C SER A 33 -10.29 -10.77 7.28
N THR A 34 -10.68 -9.65 6.72
CA THR A 34 -10.42 -9.32 5.32
C THR A 34 -9.32 -8.26 5.23
N SER A 35 -8.32 -8.54 4.42
CA SER A 35 -7.18 -7.66 4.18
C SER A 35 -6.57 -7.98 2.81
N GLU A 36 -5.64 -7.17 2.36
CA GLU A 36 -4.87 -7.44 1.15
C GLU A 36 -4.20 -8.83 1.17
N THR A 37 -3.82 -9.30 2.35
CA THR A 37 -3.25 -10.65 2.55
C THR A 37 -4.25 -11.75 2.16
N THR A 38 -5.47 -11.68 2.68
CA THR A 38 -6.51 -12.67 2.38
C THR A 38 -7.01 -12.55 0.96
N ASP A 39 -7.15 -11.33 0.45
CA ASP A 39 -7.57 -11.08 -0.93
C ASP A 39 -6.55 -11.61 -1.95
N ALA A 40 -5.26 -11.48 -1.68
CA ALA A 40 -4.22 -12.06 -2.52
C ALA A 40 -4.29 -13.60 -2.53
N TYR A 41 -4.48 -14.21 -1.36
CA TYR A 41 -4.61 -15.67 -1.24
C TYR A 41 -5.81 -16.19 -2.03
N ASP A 42 -6.98 -15.62 -1.81
CA ASP A 42 -8.23 -16.02 -2.45
C ASP A 42 -8.21 -15.79 -3.97
N SER A 43 -7.60 -14.68 -4.39
CA SER A 43 -7.42 -14.39 -5.83
C SER A 43 -6.54 -15.42 -6.50
N ILE A 44 -5.42 -15.80 -5.90
CA ILE A 44 -4.55 -16.86 -6.45
C ILE A 44 -5.30 -18.19 -6.52
N ASP A 45 -6.00 -18.56 -5.46
CA ASP A 45 -6.78 -19.80 -5.43
C ASP A 45 -7.86 -19.83 -6.53
N TRP A 46 -8.54 -18.71 -6.74
CA TRP A 46 -9.53 -18.56 -7.81
C TRP A 46 -8.90 -18.65 -9.21
N LEU A 47 -7.76 -17.96 -9.42
CA LEU A 47 -7.05 -17.98 -10.72
C LEU A 47 -6.62 -19.38 -11.11
N LEU A 48 -6.09 -20.17 -10.17
CA LEU A 48 -5.67 -21.54 -10.43
C LEU A 48 -6.83 -22.44 -10.86
N LYS A 49 -8.02 -22.20 -10.35
CA LYS A 49 -9.23 -22.98 -10.62
C LYS A 49 -9.93 -22.55 -11.92
N ASN A 50 -9.84 -21.29 -12.30
CA ASN A 50 -10.70 -20.70 -13.33
C ASN A 50 -9.95 -20.26 -14.59
N ILE A 51 -8.63 -20.03 -14.53
CA ILE A 51 -7.86 -19.67 -15.72
C ILE A 51 -7.33 -20.93 -16.38
N PRO A 52 -7.75 -21.22 -17.64
CA PRO A 52 -7.26 -22.39 -18.34
C PRO A 52 -5.77 -22.28 -18.67
N ASP A 53 -5.13 -23.43 -18.87
CA ASP A 53 -3.73 -23.55 -19.28
C ASP A 53 -2.70 -22.93 -18.33
N ASN A 54 -3.08 -22.62 -17.07
CA ASN A 54 -2.14 -22.23 -16.05
C ASN A 54 -1.27 -23.42 -15.61
N ASN A 55 -0.05 -23.13 -15.18
CA ASN A 55 0.93 -24.14 -14.76
C ASN A 55 0.98 -24.34 -13.23
N GLY A 56 0.02 -23.81 -12.48
CA GLY A 56 -0.04 -23.89 -11.02
C GLY A 56 0.96 -23.01 -10.27
N LYS A 57 1.59 -22.05 -10.94
CA LYS A 57 2.57 -21.14 -10.34
C LYS A 57 2.17 -19.69 -10.60
N VAL A 58 2.29 -18.85 -9.57
CA VAL A 58 1.96 -17.43 -9.63
C VAL A 58 3.17 -16.61 -9.18
N GLY A 59 3.43 -15.51 -9.86
CA GLY A 59 4.27 -14.42 -9.39
C GLY A 59 3.42 -13.17 -9.20
N MET A 60 3.79 -12.32 -8.26
CA MET A 60 3.15 -11.02 -8.04
C MET A 60 4.19 -9.91 -8.14
N TYR A 61 3.80 -8.76 -8.64
CA TYR A 61 4.60 -7.55 -8.53
C TYR A 61 3.70 -6.31 -8.51
N GLY A 62 4.20 -5.26 -7.91
CA GLY A 62 3.52 -3.98 -7.86
C GLY A 62 4.41 -2.86 -7.35
N VAL A 63 4.00 -1.63 -7.63
CA VAL A 63 4.69 -0.40 -7.21
C VAL A 63 3.74 0.39 -6.32
N SER A 64 4.27 1.05 -5.27
CA SER A 64 3.46 1.90 -4.41
C SER A 64 2.37 1.11 -3.68
N TYR A 65 1.12 1.51 -3.74
CA TYR A 65 0.00 0.74 -3.17
C TYR A 65 -0.06 -0.69 -3.71
N ASP A 66 0.21 -0.90 -5.01
CA ASP A 66 0.29 -2.26 -5.58
C ASP A 66 1.51 -3.03 -5.05
N GLY A 67 2.57 -2.33 -4.64
CA GLY A 67 3.70 -2.88 -3.90
C GLY A 67 3.28 -3.36 -2.51
N LEU A 68 2.46 -2.56 -1.79
CA LEU A 68 1.89 -2.94 -0.50
C LEU A 68 1.06 -4.22 -0.62
N THR A 69 0.13 -4.30 -1.58
CA THR A 69 -0.70 -5.50 -1.76
C THR A 69 0.14 -6.72 -2.11
N THR A 70 1.19 -6.53 -2.92
CA THR A 70 2.16 -7.58 -3.27
C THR A 70 2.93 -8.07 -2.05
N ALA A 71 3.45 -7.15 -1.23
CA ALA A 71 4.24 -7.50 -0.05
C ALA A 71 3.38 -8.11 1.08
N MET A 72 2.15 -7.64 1.27
CA MET A 72 1.23 -8.22 2.24
C MET A 72 0.85 -9.68 1.93
N ALA A 73 0.97 -10.13 0.67
CA ALA A 73 0.83 -11.55 0.34
C ALA A 73 1.89 -12.45 1.02
N LEU A 74 3.02 -11.89 1.46
CA LEU A 74 4.04 -12.62 2.21
C LEU A 74 3.60 -12.97 3.65
N LEU A 75 2.64 -12.26 4.21
CA LEU A 75 2.17 -12.53 5.59
C LEU A 75 1.44 -13.88 5.70
N HIS A 76 0.77 -14.30 4.63
CA HIS A 76 0.14 -15.61 4.51
C HIS A 76 0.20 -16.10 3.06
N PRO A 77 1.37 -16.53 2.59
CA PRO A 77 1.58 -16.82 1.18
C PRO A 77 0.80 -18.05 0.72
N HIS A 78 0.10 -17.93 -0.41
CA HIS A 78 -0.52 -19.08 -1.07
C HIS A 78 0.58 -20.05 -1.56
N PRO A 79 0.39 -21.38 -1.46
CA PRO A 79 1.43 -22.35 -1.88
C PRO A 79 1.87 -22.23 -3.35
N ALA A 80 1.01 -21.70 -4.22
CA ALA A 80 1.33 -21.43 -5.61
C ALA A 80 2.12 -20.14 -5.85
N LEU A 81 2.22 -19.25 -4.87
CA LEU A 81 3.01 -18.03 -4.98
C LEU A 81 4.50 -18.38 -4.95
N LYS A 82 5.22 -18.12 -6.04
CA LYS A 82 6.60 -18.58 -6.24
C LYS A 82 7.65 -17.49 -6.22
N ALA A 83 7.26 -16.26 -6.46
CA ALA A 83 8.12 -15.10 -6.34
C ALA A 83 7.27 -13.83 -6.28
N ILE A 84 7.79 -12.80 -5.63
CA ILE A 84 7.22 -11.45 -5.69
C ILE A 84 8.28 -10.41 -6.02
N SER A 85 7.83 -9.24 -6.50
CA SER A 85 8.63 -8.02 -6.52
C SER A 85 7.79 -6.88 -5.97
N GLU A 86 8.03 -6.52 -4.73
CA GLU A 86 7.46 -5.33 -4.13
C GLU A 86 8.37 -4.12 -4.39
N GLN A 87 7.78 -3.00 -4.75
CA GLN A 87 8.51 -1.85 -5.24
C GLN A 87 7.91 -0.56 -4.68
N ALA A 88 8.74 0.30 -4.07
CA ALA A 88 8.28 1.51 -3.39
C ALA A 88 7.04 1.26 -2.52
N THR A 89 7.14 0.30 -1.63
CA THR A 89 6.00 -0.24 -0.86
C THR A 89 5.80 0.51 0.44
N PRO A 90 4.64 1.12 0.71
CA PRO A 90 4.33 1.66 2.03
C PRO A 90 4.11 0.53 3.04
N VAL A 91 4.66 0.67 4.23
CA VAL A 91 4.63 -0.37 5.28
C VAL A 91 4.21 0.14 6.65
N ASP A 92 4.42 1.43 6.92
CA ASP A 92 4.11 2.09 8.19
C ASP A 92 3.80 3.56 7.92
N GLN A 93 2.52 3.87 7.94
CA GLN A 93 2.00 5.20 7.59
C GLN A 93 2.38 6.30 8.61
N TRP A 94 2.90 5.93 9.78
CA TRP A 94 3.36 6.87 10.80
C TRP A 94 4.86 7.16 10.70
N MET A 95 5.67 6.15 10.40
CA MET A 95 7.11 6.28 10.54
C MET A 95 7.76 7.01 9.37
N ASN A 96 7.65 6.55 8.16
CA ASN A 96 8.31 7.25 7.04
C ASN A 96 7.81 6.83 5.67
N ASP A 97 6.54 6.60 5.56
CA ASP A 97 5.88 6.35 4.29
C ASP A 97 4.94 7.52 3.95
N ASP A 98 3.86 7.28 3.28
CA ASP A 98 3.01 8.28 2.65
C ASP A 98 2.51 9.40 3.57
N MET A 99 1.93 9.04 4.73
CA MET A 99 1.13 9.99 5.51
C MET A 99 1.97 10.82 6.47
N HIS A 100 3.03 10.24 7.02
CA HIS A 100 3.89 10.92 7.98
C HIS A 100 5.37 10.72 7.67
N ARG A 101 6.20 11.62 8.20
CA ARG A 101 7.65 11.47 8.29
C ARG A 101 8.04 11.47 9.76
N PHE A 102 8.26 10.28 10.33
CA PHE A 102 8.55 10.09 11.76
C PHE A 102 7.54 10.82 12.65
N GLY A 103 6.24 10.62 12.37
CA GLY A 103 5.14 11.24 13.07
C GLY A 103 4.77 12.66 12.64
N ALA A 104 5.55 13.30 11.79
CA ALA A 104 5.18 14.59 11.22
C ALA A 104 4.22 14.38 10.04
N LEU A 105 2.97 14.82 10.18
CA LEU A 105 1.96 14.69 9.13
C LEU A 105 2.38 15.44 7.86
N ARG A 106 2.32 14.75 6.73
CA ARG A 106 2.45 15.32 5.38
C ARG A 106 1.07 15.78 4.91
N GLU A 107 0.62 16.91 5.43
CA GLU A 107 -0.78 17.35 5.31
C GLU A 107 -1.30 17.33 3.87
N SER A 108 -0.57 17.94 2.93
CA SER A 108 -0.99 18.01 1.54
C SER A 108 -1.08 16.62 0.91
N TYR A 109 -0.06 15.80 1.11
CA TYR A 109 -0.05 14.44 0.56
C TYR A 109 -1.18 13.59 1.17
N ALA A 110 -1.27 13.55 2.48
CA ALA A 110 -2.28 12.76 3.19
C ALA A 110 -3.71 13.14 2.80
N PHE A 111 -3.98 14.44 2.66
CA PHE A 111 -5.30 14.93 2.24
C PHE A 111 -5.60 14.60 0.78
N GLU A 112 -4.70 14.99 -0.13
CA GLU A 112 -4.94 14.84 -1.56
C GLU A 112 -4.99 13.36 -1.97
N TYR A 113 -4.13 12.52 -1.40
CA TYR A 113 -4.15 11.08 -1.65
C TYR A 113 -5.40 10.40 -1.10
N THR A 114 -5.86 10.78 0.09
CA THR A 114 -7.13 10.27 0.64
C THR A 114 -8.32 10.62 -0.27
N VAL A 115 -8.37 11.86 -0.78
CA VAL A 115 -9.39 12.26 -1.74
C VAL A 115 -9.26 11.44 -3.04
N TYR A 116 -8.05 11.31 -3.54
CA TYR A 116 -7.76 10.59 -4.78
C TYR A 116 -8.26 9.14 -4.73
N GLU A 117 -8.07 8.46 -3.60
CA GLU A 117 -8.42 7.05 -3.45
C GLU A 117 -9.85 6.82 -2.95
N GLN A 118 -10.42 7.70 -2.12
CA GLN A 118 -11.68 7.40 -1.45
C GLN A 118 -12.89 8.22 -1.91
N ALA A 119 -12.70 9.35 -2.59
CA ALA A 119 -13.82 10.24 -2.92
C ALA A 119 -14.80 9.66 -3.94
N ASP A 120 -14.35 8.79 -4.84
CA ASP A 120 -15.20 8.10 -5.81
C ASP A 120 -14.77 6.63 -5.93
N LYS A 121 -15.74 5.72 -5.80
CA LYS A 121 -15.51 4.28 -5.96
C LYS A 121 -15.01 3.93 -7.37
N ASN A 122 -15.46 4.64 -8.40
CA ASN A 122 -15.30 4.27 -9.80
C ASN A 122 -14.22 5.08 -10.53
N ALA A 123 -13.60 6.04 -9.85
CA ALA A 123 -12.55 6.87 -10.41
C ALA A 123 -11.59 7.34 -9.33
N ASN A 124 -10.35 7.56 -9.72
CA ASN A 124 -9.41 8.33 -8.92
C ASN A 124 -9.66 9.82 -9.19
N THR A 125 -9.97 10.58 -8.16
CA THR A 125 -10.38 11.98 -8.28
C THR A 125 -9.43 12.90 -7.55
N HIS A 126 -9.20 14.09 -8.11
CA HIS A 126 -8.40 15.11 -7.44
C HIS A 126 -9.30 16.10 -6.71
N PHE A 127 -8.82 16.59 -5.57
CA PHE A 127 -9.49 17.68 -4.87
C PHE A 127 -9.47 18.95 -5.73
N ALA A 128 -10.63 19.57 -5.92
CA ALA A 128 -10.74 20.84 -6.64
C ALA A 128 -10.49 21.98 -5.65
N PHE A 129 -9.26 22.50 -5.65
CA PHE A 129 -8.93 23.65 -4.84
C PHE A 129 -9.67 24.90 -5.36
N ASP A 130 -10.21 25.71 -4.45
CA ASP A 130 -10.83 27.00 -4.74
C ASP A 130 -9.80 28.16 -4.74
N ALA A 131 -8.51 27.83 -4.86
CA ALA A 131 -7.40 28.75 -4.95
C ALA A 131 -6.37 28.25 -5.97
N TYR A 132 -5.67 29.18 -6.63
CA TYR A 132 -4.61 28.83 -7.58
C TYR A 132 -3.38 28.22 -6.87
N ASP A 133 -3.04 28.72 -5.69
CA ASP A 133 -1.87 28.32 -4.91
C ASP A 133 -2.31 27.42 -3.73
N SER A 134 -2.00 26.14 -3.82
CA SER A 134 -2.34 25.16 -2.78
C SER A 134 -1.61 25.44 -1.45
N TYR A 135 -0.38 25.96 -1.47
CA TYR A 135 0.32 26.31 -0.24
C TYR A 135 -0.46 27.39 0.55
N SER A 136 -0.86 28.48 -0.12
CA SER A 136 -1.68 29.51 0.50
C SER A 136 -3.04 28.99 0.94
N TRP A 137 -3.61 28.04 0.21
CA TRP A 137 -4.86 27.37 0.59
C TRP A 137 -4.72 26.63 1.93
N TYR A 138 -3.69 25.78 2.05
CA TYR A 138 -3.42 25.05 3.30
C TYR A 138 -3.12 26.01 4.46
N LEU A 139 -2.32 27.03 4.22
CA LEU A 139 -1.99 28.04 5.25
C LEU A 139 -3.24 28.75 5.78
N ASN A 140 -4.20 29.06 4.91
CA ASN A 140 -5.45 29.73 5.26
C ASN A 140 -6.53 28.78 5.78
N LEU A 141 -6.35 27.47 5.63
CA LEU A 141 -7.28 26.48 6.14
C LEU A 141 -7.40 26.54 7.67
N GLY A 142 -6.27 26.75 8.36
CA GLY A 142 -6.19 26.68 9.82
C GLY A 142 -6.15 25.23 10.33
N PRO A 143 -6.80 24.90 11.43
CA PRO A 143 -6.78 23.53 11.98
C PRO A 143 -7.27 22.47 10.98
N LEU A 144 -6.67 21.27 11.00
CA LEU A 144 -7.03 20.16 10.13
C LEU A 144 -8.52 19.78 10.18
N SER A 145 -9.16 19.97 11.33
CA SER A 145 -10.60 19.77 11.50
C SER A 145 -11.46 20.61 10.55
N ASN A 146 -10.90 21.72 10.03
CA ASN A 146 -11.58 22.57 9.07
C ASN A 146 -11.76 21.88 7.69
N ILE A 147 -10.95 20.89 7.35
CA ILE A 147 -11.14 20.10 6.12
C ILE A 147 -12.49 19.38 6.18
N ASN A 148 -12.79 18.69 7.27
CA ASN A 148 -14.11 18.07 7.43
C ASN A 148 -15.23 19.09 7.54
N ALA A 149 -15.02 20.18 8.30
CA ALA A 149 -16.06 21.18 8.50
C ALA A 149 -16.47 21.90 7.21
N LYS A 150 -15.54 22.16 6.30
CA LYS A 150 -15.75 22.99 5.10
C LYS A 150 -15.90 22.21 3.81
N TYR A 151 -15.21 21.06 3.69
CA TYR A 151 -15.05 20.39 2.40
C TYR A 151 -15.50 18.92 2.39
N LEU A 152 -15.02 18.09 3.31
CA LEU A 152 -15.25 16.66 3.26
C LEU A 152 -16.49 16.20 4.02
N HIS A 153 -16.95 16.97 5.00
CA HIS A 153 -18.13 16.68 5.83
C HIS A 153 -18.13 15.27 6.45
N GLY A 154 -16.94 14.76 6.77
CA GLY A 154 -16.78 13.43 7.36
C GLY A 154 -16.99 12.26 6.41
N THR A 155 -17.03 12.48 5.09
CA THR A 155 -17.36 11.43 4.10
C THR A 155 -16.20 10.50 3.78
N LEU A 156 -14.95 10.88 4.07
CA LEU A 156 -13.76 10.07 3.79
C LEU A 156 -13.25 9.40 5.06
N PRO A 157 -13.43 8.08 5.20
CA PRO A 157 -13.08 7.34 6.41
C PRO A 157 -11.63 7.52 6.84
N PHE A 158 -10.67 7.38 5.94
CA PHE A 158 -9.26 7.46 6.31
C PHE A 158 -8.83 8.87 6.74
N TRP A 159 -9.41 9.93 6.15
CA TRP A 159 -9.18 11.29 6.65
C TRP A 159 -9.73 11.46 8.07
N ASN A 160 -10.89 10.86 8.36
CA ASN A 160 -11.43 10.87 9.72
C ASN A 160 -10.51 10.16 10.70
N ASP A 161 -9.91 9.04 10.30
CA ASP A 161 -8.95 8.30 11.11
C ASP A 161 -7.69 9.13 11.37
N ILE A 162 -7.12 9.79 10.37
CA ILE A 162 -5.96 10.70 10.54
C ILE A 162 -6.26 11.78 11.58
N VAL A 163 -7.44 12.41 11.50
CA VAL A 163 -7.83 13.48 12.44
C VAL A 163 -8.12 12.94 13.85
N ALA A 164 -8.65 11.72 13.95
CA ALA A 164 -8.98 11.08 15.22
C ALA A 164 -7.75 10.53 15.95
N HIS A 165 -6.67 10.21 15.23
CA HIS A 165 -5.45 9.59 15.75
C HIS A 165 -4.21 10.48 15.55
N PRO A 166 -4.15 11.66 16.22
CA PRO A 166 -3.05 12.62 16.04
C PRO A 166 -1.73 12.20 16.70
N ASP A 167 -1.75 11.14 17.50
CA ASP A 167 -0.60 10.59 18.22
C ASP A 167 -0.30 9.17 17.75
N TYR A 168 0.93 8.66 18.03
CA TYR A 168 1.32 7.28 17.74
C TYR A 168 0.65 6.30 18.69
N ASP A 169 -0.60 6.03 18.44
CA ASP A 169 -1.45 5.13 19.24
C ASP A 169 -1.58 3.71 18.63
N ASP A 170 -2.50 2.92 19.16
CA ASP A 170 -2.72 1.56 18.70
C ASP A 170 -3.31 1.47 17.28
N PHE A 171 -3.92 2.55 16.76
CA PHE A 171 -4.37 2.60 15.38
C PHE A 171 -3.16 2.49 14.44
N TRP A 172 -2.20 3.42 14.54
CA TRP A 172 -1.01 3.45 13.68
C TRP A 172 -0.12 2.22 13.86
N LYS A 173 0.01 1.70 15.09
CA LYS A 173 0.78 0.49 15.35
C LYS A 173 0.21 -0.75 14.65
N LYS A 174 -1.10 -0.83 14.49
CA LYS A 174 -1.76 -1.92 13.77
C LYS A 174 -1.69 -1.74 12.26
N GLU A 175 -1.65 -0.48 11.78
CA GLU A 175 -1.44 -0.17 10.36
C GLU A 175 -0.03 -0.55 9.88
N ALA A 176 0.96 -0.56 10.76
CA ALA A 176 2.33 -0.97 10.47
C ALA A 176 2.43 -2.48 10.25
N TRP A 177 1.86 -2.96 9.15
CA TRP A 177 1.74 -4.38 8.81
C TRP A 177 3.08 -5.11 8.73
N VAL A 178 4.16 -4.40 8.41
CA VAL A 178 5.51 -4.97 8.32
C VAL A 178 5.98 -5.59 9.63
N ASN A 179 5.46 -5.13 10.76
CA ASN A 179 5.76 -5.71 12.07
C ASN A 179 5.26 -7.16 12.23
N GLN A 180 4.38 -7.61 11.35
CA GLN A 180 3.88 -8.98 11.30
C GLN A 180 4.69 -9.86 10.34
N LEU A 181 5.60 -9.29 9.55
CA LEU A 181 6.45 -10.01 8.62
C LEU A 181 7.67 -10.59 9.37
N HIS A 182 7.65 -11.87 9.66
CA HIS A 182 8.71 -12.51 10.42
C HIS A 182 9.64 -13.38 9.58
N ALA A 183 9.11 -14.01 8.54
CA ALA A 183 9.84 -14.87 7.63
C ALA A 183 9.04 -15.09 6.37
N SER A 184 9.71 -15.21 5.24
CA SER A 184 9.06 -15.64 4.00
C SER A 184 9.90 -16.70 3.32
N THR A 185 9.25 -17.76 2.84
CA THR A 185 9.85 -18.77 1.95
C THR A 185 9.66 -18.41 0.47
N VAL A 186 8.99 -17.30 0.19
CA VAL A 186 8.75 -16.81 -1.16
C VAL A 186 9.88 -15.85 -1.54
N PRO A 187 10.63 -16.12 -2.61
CA PRO A 187 11.62 -15.19 -3.14
C PRO A 187 11.05 -13.80 -3.37
N ASN A 188 11.74 -12.78 -2.88
CA ASN A 188 11.32 -11.39 -2.96
C ASN A 188 12.40 -10.49 -3.56
N LEU A 189 12.02 -9.68 -4.55
CA LEU A 189 12.82 -8.58 -5.08
C LEU A 189 12.26 -7.25 -4.60
N ASN A 190 12.91 -6.65 -3.61
CA ASN A 190 12.59 -5.32 -3.11
C ASN A 190 13.21 -4.26 -4.02
N VAL A 191 12.46 -3.24 -4.42
CA VAL A 191 12.96 -2.15 -5.26
C VAL A 191 12.70 -0.80 -4.61
N ALA A 192 13.75 0.03 -4.48
CA ALA A 192 13.68 1.33 -3.84
C ALA A 192 14.39 2.43 -4.67
N GLY A 193 13.79 3.61 -4.71
CA GLY A 193 14.42 4.82 -5.25
C GLY A 193 15.08 5.66 -4.16
N PHE A 194 16.33 6.11 -4.36
CA PHE A 194 17.00 7.01 -3.42
C PHE A 194 16.36 8.41 -3.40
N TRP A 195 15.66 8.79 -4.49
CA TRP A 195 14.98 10.07 -4.64
C TRP A 195 13.46 9.92 -4.59
N ASP A 196 12.99 8.78 -4.09
CA ASP A 196 11.58 8.56 -3.86
C ASP A 196 11.11 9.47 -2.71
N GLN A 197 10.15 10.34 -3.00
CA GLN A 197 9.58 11.25 -2.01
C GLN A 197 8.32 10.69 -1.33
N GLU A 198 7.84 9.53 -1.78
CA GLU A 198 6.64 8.86 -1.24
C GLU A 198 7.04 7.74 -0.29
N ASP A 199 7.53 6.63 -0.81
CA ASP A 199 7.83 5.43 -0.04
C ASP A 199 9.34 5.04 -0.06
N PRO A 200 10.24 5.92 0.39
CA PRO A 200 11.67 5.63 0.36
C PRO A 200 12.11 4.62 1.41
N TRP A 201 11.29 4.39 2.44
CA TRP A 201 11.65 3.62 3.64
C TRP A 201 11.11 2.19 3.63
N GLY A 202 9.91 2.01 3.11
CA GLY A 202 9.17 0.75 3.18
C GLY A 202 9.91 -0.45 2.60
N PRO A 203 10.44 -0.43 1.35
CA PRO A 203 11.15 -1.58 0.79
C PRO A 203 12.35 -2.03 1.62
N TRP A 204 13.05 -1.09 2.29
CA TRP A 204 14.14 -1.41 3.20
C TRP A 204 13.65 -2.13 4.45
N GLN A 205 12.44 -1.83 4.93
CA GLN A 205 11.87 -2.51 6.08
C GLN A 205 11.42 -3.92 5.70
N VAL A 206 10.78 -4.08 4.54
CA VAL A 206 10.42 -5.41 4.01
C VAL A 206 11.69 -6.26 3.89
N PHE A 207 12.73 -5.73 3.24
CA PHE A 207 14.01 -6.43 3.11
C PHE A 207 14.59 -6.86 4.45
N ARG A 208 14.62 -5.94 5.45
CA ARG A 208 15.17 -6.22 6.78
C ARG A 208 14.38 -7.25 7.56
N HIS A 209 13.06 -7.18 7.50
CA HIS A 209 12.19 -8.13 8.20
C HIS A 209 12.27 -9.52 7.57
N ALA A 210 12.22 -9.62 6.25
CA ALA A 210 12.38 -10.89 5.56
C ALA A 210 13.76 -11.51 5.77
N ALA A 211 14.83 -10.70 5.86
CA ALA A 211 16.19 -11.16 6.08
C ALA A 211 16.43 -11.80 7.46
N GLN A 212 15.53 -11.60 8.43
CA GLN A 212 15.65 -12.23 9.75
C GLN A 212 15.54 -13.76 9.67
N SER A 213 14.88 -14.28 8.64
CA SER A 213 14.79 -15.72 8.39
C SER A 213 14.75 -15.98 6.88
N ASP A 214 15.90 -15.89 6.24
CA ASP A 214 16.10 -16.14 4.80
C ASP A 214 17.28 -17.13 4.61
N PRO A 215 17.08 -18.42 4.98
CA PRO A 215 18.15 -19.41 4.90
C PRO A 215 18.59 -19.71 3.46
N ASP A 216 17.71 -19.50 2.49
CA ASP A 216 17.96 -19.78 1.09
C ASP A 216 18.50 -18.56 0.31
N HIS A 217 18.66 -17.41 0.98
CA HIS A 217 19.15 -16.15 0.39
C HIS A 217 18.35 -15.72 -0.85
N THR A 218 17.04 -15.74 -0.73
CA THR A 218 16.10 -15.42 -1.82
C THR A 218 15.44 -14.05 -1.66
N ASN A 219 15.87 -13.27 -0.69
CA ASN A 219 15.44 -11.90 -0.47
C ASN A 219 16.47 -10.94 -1.04
N PHE A 220 16.12 -10.20 -2.08
CA PHE A 220 17.02 -9.35 -2.86
C PHE A 220 16.60 -7.87 -2.71
N MET A 221 17.57 -6.96 -2.78
CA MET A 221 17.33 -5.52 -2.80
C MET A 221 18.00 -4.89 -4.03
N VAL A 222 17.24 -4.09 -4.76
CA VAL A 222 17.72 -3.20 -5.80
C VAL A 222 17.36 -1.77 -5.44
N ALA A 223 18.36 -0.92 -5.27
CA ALA A 223 18.13 0.49 -5.01
C ALA A 223 18.96 1.36 -5.96
N GLY A 224 18.40 2.46 -6.42
CA GLY A 224 19.06 3.31 -7.39
C GLY A 224 18.56 4.77 -7.39
N PRO A 225 19.16 5.63 -8.22
CA PRO A 225 18.89 7.05 -8.26
C PRO A 225 17.57 7.33 -9.01
N TRP A 226 16.48 6.83 -8.49
CA TRP A 226 15.14 6.96 -9.07
C TRP A 226 14.21 7.72 -8.13
N TYR A 227 13.27 8.46 -8.72
CA TYR A 227 12.05 8.93 -8.06
C TYR A 227 11.02 7.81 -8.01
N HIS A 228 9.88 8.04 -7.40
CA HIS A 228 8.79 7.05 -7.25
C HIS A 228 8.42 6.41 -8.58
N GLY A 229 8.61 5.10 -8.72
CA GLY A 229 8.38 4.36 -9.96
C GLY A 229 9.36 4.63 -11.10
N GLY A 230 10.39 5.47 -10.90
CA GLY A 230 11.29 5.94 -11.96
C GLY A 230 12.14 4.85 -12.64
N TRP A 231 12.24 3.66 -12.06
CA TRP A 231 12.89 2.50 -12.70
C TRP A 231 12.08 1.87 -13.83
N HIS A 232 10.80 2.19 -13.95
CA HIS A 232 9.94 1.77 -15.04
C HIS A 232 10.03 2.68 -16.26
N ALA A 233 10.59 3.88 -16.12
CA ALA A 233 10.69 4.82 -17.24
C ALA A 233 11.74 4.33 -18.24
N PRO A 234 11.43 4.27 -19.54
CA PRO A 234 12.45 4.09 -20.56
C PRO A 234 13.42 5.28 -20.52
N LYS A 235 14.71 4.99 -20.52
CA LYS A 235 15.77 6.00 -20.62
C LYS A 235 15.81 6.57 -22.02
#